data_62f3dbbd38584d17bf52aee7edc36481
#
_entry.id   62f3dbbd38584d17bf52aee7edc36481
#
_cell.length_a   1.000
_cell.length_b   1.000
_cell.length_c   1.000
_cell.angle_alpha   90.00
_cell.angle_beta   90.00
_cell.angle_gamma   90.00
#
_symmetry.space_group_name_H-M   'P 1'
#
loop_
_entity.id
_entity.type
_entity.pdbx_description
1 polymer ?
#
loop_
_entity_poly.entity_id
_entity_poly.type
_entity_poly.pdbx_seq_one_letter_code
_entity_poly.pdbx_strand_id
1 'polypeptide(L)'
;MARDSALQARASSSRETVFSVYSWSRPTLSFGRNQPAAGRYDLGKIRAADLDIVRRPTGGRAILHHREVTYSVTAPIDASSLRETYVRINRILQLGLSRLGVVVEAAATSERAPVPSVRPCFEVPGEGELVARGAKLVGSAQWRENGALLQHGSILVDDDQSSLPLFAASGGTAESVPSPATLHALLGRAPDADEVAAAMFDAVRTLEDADATELAEDDVRGDALERVPNFLDEDWTWRR
;
A
#
# COMPACT_ATOMS: atom_id res chain seq x y z
N MET A 1 1.49 9.35 -2.25
CA MET A 1 0.17 9.89 -1.82
C MET A 1 -0.35 10.97 -2.77
N ALA A 2 0.35 12.10 -2.94
CA ALA A 2 -0.08 13.17 -3.86
C ALA A 2 -0.22 12.65 -5.31
N ARG A 3 0.74 11.85 -5.79
CA ARG A 3 0.71 11.19 -7.10
C ARG A 3 -0.51 10.26 -7.25
N ASP A 4 -0.79 9.40 -6.27
CA ASP A 4 -1.96 8.51 -6.31
C ASP A 4 -3.27 9.31 -6.36
N SER A 5 -3.34 10.41 -5.60
CA SER A 5 -4.49 11.32 -5.62
C SER A 5 -4.65 12.05 -6.96
N ALA A 6 -3.55 12.42 -7.62
CA ALA A 6 -3.58 13.00 -8.96
C ALA A 6 -4.08 11.99 -10.00
N LEU A 7 -3.55 10.77 -9.96
CA LEU A 7 -3.99 9.68 -10.84
C LEU A 7 -5.46 9.30 -10.61
N GLN A 8 -5.93 9.32 -9.36
CA GLN A 8 -7.35 9.08 -9.06
C GLN A 8 -8.24 10.16 -9.67
N ALA A 9 -7.85 11.44 -9.59
CA ALA A 9 -8.59 12.53 -10.23
C ALA A 9 -8.57 12.40 -11.75
N ARG A 10 -7.43 12.02 -12.34
CA ARG A 10 -7.29 11.72 -13.78
C ARG A 10 -8.23 10.57 -14.19
N ALA A 11 -8.30 9.50 -13.43
CA ALA A 11 -9.21 8.38 -13.71
C ALA A 11 -10.68 8.82 -13.74
N SER A 12 -11.07 9.78 -12.90
CA SER A 12 -12.41 10.37 -12.91
C SER A 12 -12.70 11.16 -14.19
N SER A 13 -11.74 11.93 -14.68
CA SER A 13 -11.92 12.85 -15.83
C SER A 13 -11.68 12.20 -17.18
N SER A 14 -10.56 11.49 -17.35
CA SER A 14 -10.15 10.87 -18.63
C SER A 14 -10.66 9.44 -18.80
N ARG A 15 -11.18 8.83 -17.72
CA ARG A 15 -11.59 7.42 -17.65
C ARG A 15 -10.47 6.42 -17.93
N GLU A 16 -9.23 6.83 -17.73
CA GLU A 16 -8.06 5.96 -17.83
C GLU A 16 -7.87 5.14 -16.57
N THR A 17 -7.40 3.90 -16.75
CA THR A 17 -6.92 3.05 -15.65
C THR A 17 -5.40 3.07 -15.66
N VAL A 18 -4.80 3.38 -14.51
CA VAL A 18 -3.35 3.42 -14.36
C VAL A 18 -2.93 2.44 -13.27
N PHE A 19 -2.01 1.53 -13.60
CA PHE A 19 -1.30 0.67 -12.66
C PHE A 19 0.10 1.23 -12.45
N SER A 20 0.48 1.48 -11.20
CA SER A 20 1.78 2.05 -10.85
C SER A 20 2.52 1.16 -9.86
N VAL A 21 3.85 1.16 -9.95
CA VAL A 21 4.76 0.54 -8.98
C VAL A 21 5.85 1.55 -8.65
N TYR A 22 6.14 1.75 -7.37
CA TYR A 22 7.14 2.71 -6.92
C TYR A 22 7.72 2.36 -5.55
N SER A 23 8.88 2.92 -5.23
CA SER A 23 9.50 2.90 -3.91
C SER A 23 9.48 4.30 -3.28
N TRP A 24 9.78 4.37 -2.00
CA TRP A 24 9.83 5.61 -1.24
C TRP A 24 11.28 6.08 -1.11
N SER A 25 11.52 7.34 -1.42
CA SER A 25 12.86 7.95 -1.33
C SER A 25 13.37 8.08 0.11
N ARG A 26 12.44 8.15 1.09
CA ARG A 26 12.73 8.20 2.54
C ARG A 26 11.83 7.24 3.30
N PRO A 27 12.32 6.65 4.39
CA PRO A 27 11.47 5.86 5.27
C PRO A 27 10.31 6.71 5.79
N THR A 28 9.06 6.24 5.59
CA THR A 28 7.87 7.04 5.88
C THR A 28 6.85 6.21 6.65
N LEU A 29 6.40 6.72 7.79
CA LEU A 29 5.27 6.17 8.54
C LEU A 29 3.95 6.72 7.99
N SER A 30 3.10 5.86 7.44
CA SER A 30 1.77 6.28 6.98
C SER A 30 0.66 5.82 7.91
N PHE A 31 -0.27 6.73 8.21
CA PHE A 31 -1.51 6.42 8.93
C PHE A 31 -2.66 6.17 7.97
N GLY A 32 -3.55 5.25 8.32
CA GLY A 32 -4.81 5.08 7.60
C GLY A 32 -5.74 6.27 7.78
N ARG A 33 -6.60 6.53 6.78
CA ARG A 33 -7.55 7.65 6.75
C ARG A 33 -8.31 7.85 8.06
N ASN A 34 -8.81 6.78 8.66
CA ASN A 34 -9.64 6.81 9.87
C ASN A 34 -8.91 6.34 11.13
N GLN A 35 -7.59 6.16 11.05
CA GLN A 35 -6.80 5.72 12.19
C GLN A 35 -6.54 6.90 13.14
N PRO A 36 -6.88 6.79 14.44
CA PRO A 36 -6.45 7.78 15.44
C PRO A 36 -4.92 7.83 15.52
N ALA A 37 -4.34 9.01 15.35
CA ALA A 37 -2.88 9.21 15.40
C ALA A 37 -2.46 10.14 16.54
N ALA A 38 -3.22 11.23 16.78
CA ALA A 38 -2.92 12.21 17.83
C ALA A 38 -2.80 11.54 19.21
N GLY A 39 -1.65 11.70 19.87
CA GLY A 39 -1.35 11.14 21.19
C GLY A 39 -1.17 9.62 21.22
N ARG A 40 -1.16 8.95 20.05
CA ARG A 40 -0.96 7.50 19.94
C ARG A 40 0.45 7.10 19.59
N TYR A 41 1.23 8.03 19.04
CA TYR A 41 2.59 7.80 18.58
C TYR A 41 3.56 8.79 19.25
N ASP A 42 4.78 8.31 19.52
CA ASP A 42 5.87 9.09 20.12
C ASP A 42 6.66 9.82 19.02
N LEU A 43 6.39 11.12 18.90
CA LEU A 43 7.05 11.99 17.91
C LEU A 43 8.57 12.08 18.11
N GLY A 44 9.04 11.98 19.36
CA GLY A 44 10.47 12.00 19.65
C GLY A 44 11.18 10.80 19.05
N LYS A 45 10.59 9.61 19.22
CA LYS A 45 11.13 8.38 18.64
C LYS A 45 11.07 8.37 17.12
N ILE A 46 9.97 8.85 16.53
CA ILE A 46 9.81 8.94 15.08
C ILE A 46 10.88 9.86 14.47
N ARG A 47 11.08 11.04 15.07
CA ARG A 47 12.13 11.97 14.64
C ARG A 47 13.54 11.42 14.83
N ALA A 48 13.79 10.75 15.95
CA ALA A 48 15.09 10.11 16.22
C ALA A 48 15.41 8.97 15.22
N ALA A 49 14.38 8.35 14.66
CA ALA A 49 14.50 7.32 13.60
C ALA A 49 14.55 7.92 12.18
N ASP A 50 14.55 9.24 12.04
CA ASP A 50 14.53 9.98 10.74
C ASP A 50 13.39 9.54 9.81
N LEU A 51 12.19 9.30 10.38
CA LEU A 51 11.00 8.90 9.63
C LEU A 51 10.16 10.12 9.24
N ASP A 52 9.79 10.18 7.98
CA ASP A 52 8.72 11.06 7.53
C ASP A 52 7.34 10.52 7.95
N ILE A 53 6.34 11.37 8.01
CA ILE A 53 4.99 10.99 8.43
C ILE A 53 3.98 11.50 7.40
N VAL A 54 2.99 10.65 7.08
CA VAL A 54 1.90 11.03 6.19
C VAL A 54 0.60 10.30 6.57
N ARG A 55 -0.55 10.90 6.29
CA ARG A 55 -1.83 10.19 6.31
C ARG A 55 -2.28 9.91 4.89
N ARG A 56 -2.56 8.65 4.60
CA ARG A 56 -3.04 8.23 3.28
C ARG A 56 -4.56 8.43 3.13
N PRO A 57 -5.06 8.58 1.90
CA PRO A 57 -6.50 8.75 1.63
C PRO A 57 -7.30 7.46 1.85
N THR A 58 -6.65 6.30 1.90
CA THR A 58 -7.27 5.00 2.12
C THR A 58 -7.29 4.60 3.59
N GLY A 59 -8.11 3.60 3.93
CA GLY A 59 -8.22 3.06 5.28
C GLY A 59 -7.01 2.22 5.72
N GLY A 60 -7.22 1.42 6.76
CA GLY A 60 -6.22 0.50 7.32
C GLY A 60 -5.46 1.07 8.52
N ARG A 61 -4.46 0.31 8.98
CA ARG A 61 -3.57 0.62 10.11
C ARG A 61 -2.23 1.17 9.61
N ALA A 62 -1.39 1.64 10.53
CA ALA A 62 -0.07 2.18 10.21
C ALA A 62 0.80 1.18 9.43
N ILE A 63 1.59 1.72 8.51
CA ILE A 63 2.57 1.00 7.70
C ILE A 63 3.85 1.82 7.70
N LEU A 64 5.00 1.15 7.80
CA LEU A 64 6.30 1.73 7.54
C LEU A 64 6.69 1.46 6.08
N HIS A 65 6.78 2.50 5.28
CA HIS A 65 7.22 2.45 3.89
C HIS A 65 8.74 2.65 3.83
N HIS A 66 9.48 1.56 3.73
CA HIS A 66 10.93 1.58 3.60
C HIS A 66 11.42 0.34 2.84
N ARG A 67 11.27 -0.86 3.42
CA ARG A 67 11.69 -2.12 2.79
C ARG A 67 10.52 -2.81 2.10
N GLU A 68 9.85 -2.05 1.24
CA GLU A 68 8.70 -2.51 0.49
C GLU A 68 8.66 -1.87 -0.88
N VAL A 69 7.86 -2.43 -1.77
CA VAL A 69 7.48 -1.82 -3.04
C VAL A 69 5.99 -1.52 -2.98
N THR A 70 5.63 -0.27 -3.20
CA THR A 70 4.23 0.15 -3.26
C THR A 70 3.69 -0.04 -4.67
N TYR A 71 2.51 -0.64 -4.78
CA TYR A 71 1.71 -0.58 -6.00
C TYR A 71 0.50 0.33 -5.80
N SER A 72 0.01 0.93 -6.88
CA SER A 72 -1.30 1.61 -6.88
C SER A 72 -2.03 1.38 -8.20
N VAL A 73 -3.36 1.28 -8.09
CA VAL A 73 -4.28 1.21 -9.22
C VAL A 73 -5.31 2.31 -9.06
N THR A 74 -5.42 3.16 -10.07
CA THR A 74 -6.50 4.13 -10.17
C THR A 74 -7.35 3.80 -11.39
N ALA A 75 -8.66 3.79 -11.22
CA ALA A 75 -9.60 3.42 -12.28
C ALA A 75 -10.90 4.22 -12.16
N PRO A 76 -11.60 4.48 -13.26
CA PRO A 76 -12.98 4.97 -13.18
C PRO A 76 -13.86 3.94 -12.49
N ILE A 77 -14.84 4.38 -11.71
CA ILE A 77 -15.86 3.50 -11.16
C ILE A 77 -16.78 3.05 -12.31
N ASP A 78 -16.89 1.75 -12.45
CA ASP A 78 -17.85 1.08 -13.34
C ASP A 78 -18.94 0.38 -12.52
N ALA A 79 -19.66 -0.57 -13.14
CA ALA A 79 -20.69 -1.36 -12.48
C ALA A 79 -20.15 -2.39 -11.48
N SER A 80 -18.83 -2.61 -11.44
CA SER A 80 -18.19 -3.59 -10.55
C SER A 80 -18.25 -3.16 -9.09
N SER A 81 -18.49 -4.10 -8.20
CA SER A 81 -18.39 -3.88 -6.76
C SER A 81 -16.93 -3.66 -6.33
N LEU A 82 -16.73 -3.06 -5.14
CA LEU A 82 -15.39 -2.95 -4.54
C LEU A 82 -14.69 -4.32 -4.42
N ARG A 83 -15.45 -5.35 -4.09
CA ARG A 83 -14.92 -6.71 -3.94
C ARG A 83 -14.45 -7.31 -5.26
N GLU A 84 -15.22 -7.15 -6.33
CA GLU A 84 -14.85 -7.64 -7.66
C GLU A 84 -13.58 -6.94 -8.16
N THR A 85 -13.50 -5.62 -8.01
CA THR A 85 -12.30 -4.86 -8.37
C THR A 85 -11.09 -5.29 -7.52
N TYR A 86 -11.29 -5.51 -6.21
CA TYR A 86 -10.24 -6.01 -5.32
C TYR A 86 -9.70 -7.37 -5.78
N VAL A 87 -10.59 -8.31 -6.10
CA VAL A 87 -10.22 -9.64 -6.60
C VAL A 87 -9.50 -9.54 -7.95
N ARG A 88 -9.94 -8.66 -8.85
CA ARG A 88 -9.31 -8.43 -10.16
C ARG A 88 -7.88 -7.93 -10.00
N ILE A 89 -7.65 -6.92 -9.16
CA ILE A 89 -6.32 -6.40 -8.89
C ILE A 89 -5.43 -7.47 -8.21
N ASN A 90 -5.97 -8.24 -7.27
CA ASN A 90 -5.22 -9.31 -6.64
C ASN A 90 -4.76 -10.39 -7.64
N ARG A 91 -5.51 -10.68 -8.70
CA ARG A 91 -5.07 -11.61 -9.76
C ARG A 91 -3.84 -11.08 -10.49
N ILE A 92 -3.77 -9.77 -10.74
CA ILE A 92 -2.57 -9.14 -11.33
C ILE A 92 -1.38 -9.33 -10.39
N LEU A 93 -1.55 -9.03 -9.10
CA LEU A 93 -0.48 -9.19 -8.11
C LEU A 93 -0.03 -10.65 -7.98
N GLN A 94 -0.98 -11.60 -7.94
CA GLN A 94 -0.67 -13.02 -7.88
C GLN A 94 0.14 -13.49 -9.10
N LEU A 95 -0.26 -13.08 -10.30
CA LEU A 95 0.48 -13.42 -11.52
C LEU A 95 1.87 -12.77 -11.53
N GLY A 96 1.99 -11.48 -11.19
CA GLY A 96 3.27 -10.79 -11.13
C GLY A 96 4.21 -11.43 -10.10
N LEU A 97 3.71 -11.74 -8.90
CA LEU A 97 4.50 -12.42 -7.88
C LEU A 97 4.91 -13.84 -8.30
N SER A 98 4.04 -14.58 -9.01
CA SER A 98 4.38 -15.91 -9.53
C SER A 98 5.51 -15.86 -10.55
N ARG A 99 5.64 -14.80 -11.35
CA ARG A 99 6.73 -14.56 -12.29
C ARG A 99 8.06 -14.29 -11.61
N LEU A 100 8.02 -13.73 -10.40
CA LEU A 100 9.18 -13.61 -9.53
C LEU A 100 9.54 -14.92 -8.81
N GLY A 101 8.71 -15.96 -8.96
CA GLY A 101 8.90 -17.24 -8.28
C GLY A 101 8.21 -17.35 -6.92
N VAL A 102 7.30 -16.42 -6.59
CA VAL A 102 6.57 -16.39 -5.31
C VAL A 102 5.11 -16.78 -5.53
N VAL A 103 4.68 -17.86 -4.87
CA VAL A 103 3.27 -18.28 -4.86
C VAL A 103 2.56 -17.65 -3.67
N VAL A 104 1.47 -16.96 -3.95
CA VAL A 104 0.59 -16.34 -2.94
C VAL A 104 -0.85 -16.77 -3.15
N GLU A 105 -1.60 -16.76 -2.06
CA GLU A 105 -3.04 -17.02 -2.05
C GLU A 105 -3.79 -15.89 -1.34
N ALA A 106 -5.07 -15.74 -1.64
CA ALA A 106 -5.93 -14.82 -0.92
C ALA A 106 -6.31 -15.43 0.43
N ALA A 107 -6.09 -14.71 1.53
CA ALA A 107 -6.45 -15.17 2.86
C ALA A 107 -7.96 -15.42 2.97
N ALA A 108 -8.34 -16.61 3.42
CA ALA A 108 -9.72 -17.08 3.58
C ALA A 108 -10.29 -16.73 4.98
N THR A 109 -9.87 -15.64 5.60
CA THR A 109 -10.32 -15.31 6.95
C THR A 109 -11.72 -14.71 6.93
N SER A 110 -12.57 -15.22 7.82
CA SER A 110 -13.90 -14.69 8.09
C SER A 110 -13.91 -13.64 9.24
N GLU A 111 -12.76 -13.34 9.81
CA GLU A 111 -12.68 -12.36 10.88
C GLU A 111 -12.89 -10.94 10.36
N ARG A 112 -13.73 -10.19 11.05
CA ARG A 112 -13.97 -8.78 10.75
C ARG A 112 -12.66 -8.03 10.77
N ALA A 113 -12.45 -7.17 9.77
CA ALA A 113 -11.27 -6.29 9.72
C ALA A 113 -11.04 -5.66 11.10
N PRO A 114 -9.85 -5.82 11.70
CA PRO A 114 -9.60 -5.32 13.04
C PRO A 114 -9.80 -3.81 13.11
N VAL A 115 -10.36 -3.35 14.23
CA VAL A 115 -10.57 -1.92 14.49
C VAL A 115 -9.23 -1.18 14.32
N PRO A 116 -9.23 0.03 13.72
CA PRO A 116 -8.02 0.85 13.63
C PRO A 116 -7.34 1.02 14.99
N SER A 117 -6.12 0.55 15.13
CA SER A 117 -5.35 0.55 16.37
C SER A 117 -3.89 0.90 16.06
N VAL A 118 -3.04 0.99 17.08
CA VAL A 118 -1.58 1.19 16.92
C VAL A 118 -0.84 -0.09 16.48
N ARG A 119 -1.54 -1.23 16.40
CA ARG A 119 -0.95 -2.48 15.93
C ARG A 119 -0.56 -2.40 14.46
N PRO A 120 0.53 -3.08 14.03
CA PRO A 120 0.96 -3.11 12.62
C PRO A 120 -0.11 -3.64 11.67
N CYS A 121 -0.15 -3.12 10.45
CA CYS A 121 -1.08 -3.58 9.42
C CYS A 121 -0.81 -5.03 8.98
N PHE A 122 0.42 -5.50 9.12
CA PHE A 122 0.86 -6.82 8.68
C PHE A 122 0.76 -7.91 9.76
N GLU A 123 0.28 -7.61 10.95
CA GLU A 123 0.15 -8.57 12.06
C GLU A 123 -0.84 -9.71 11.76
N VAL A 124 -1.97 -9.40 11.16
CA VAL A 124 -3.01 -10.39 10.83
C VAL A 124 -3.52 -10.11 9.43
N PRO A 125 -3.59 -11.14 8.56
CA PRO A 125 -4.21 -10.99 7.24
C PRO A 125 -5.70 -10.69 7.36
N GLY A 126 -6.18 -9.70 6.63
CA GLY A 126 -7.60 -9.48 6.39
C GLY A 126 -8.14 -10.39 5.29
N GLU A 127 -9.49 -10.51 5.19
CA GLU A 127 -10.13 -11.26 4.11
C GLU A 127 -9.65 -10.78 2.74
N GLY A 128 -9.17 -11.70 1.93
CA GLY A 128 -8.71 -11.43 0.57
C GLY A 128 -7.31 -10.82 0.45
N GLU A 129 -6.61 -10.51 1.54
CA GLU A 129 -5.22 -10.06 1.47
C GLU A 129 -4.29 -11.20 1.03
N LEU A 130 -3.18 -10.87 0.35
CA LEU A 130 -2.31 -11.90 -0.20
C LEU A 130 -1.30 -12.38 0.84
N VAL A 131 -1.30 -13.70 1.03
CA VAL A 131 -0.42 -14.40 1.98
C VAL A 131 0.49 -15.39 1.25
N ALA A 132 1.69 -15.58 1.79
CA ALA A 132 2.61 -16.63 1.40
C ALA A 132 2.95 -17.47 2.63
N ARG A 133 2.83 -18.78 2.53
CA ARG A 133 3.09 -19.71 3.67
C ARG A 133 2.31 -19.34 4.94
N GLY A 134 1.08 -18.83 4.78
CA GLY A 134 0.20 -18.41 5.87
C GLY A 134 0.51 -17.05 6.50
N ALA A 135 1.56 -16.33 6.08
CA ALA A 135 1.91 -15.00 6.55
C ALA A 135 1.62 -13.93 5.48
N LYS A 136 1.18 -12.74 5.90
CA LYS A 136 0.82 -11.65 5.01
C LYS A 136 2.05 -11.10 4.28
N LEU A 137 2.00 -11.11 2.95
CA LEU A 137 3.02 -10.53 2.07
C LEU A 137 2.60 -9.17 1.51
N VAL A 138 1.30 -9.04 1.14
CA VAL A 138 0.78 -7.82 0.55
C VAL A 138 -0.39 -7.30 1.38
N GLY A 139 -0.29 -6.04 1.79
CA GLY A 139 -1.37 -5.30 2.44
C GLY A 139 -1.97 -4.28 1.48
N SER A 140 -3.29 -4.27 1.32
CA SER A 140 -3.99 -3.42 0.36
C SER A 140 -5.13 -2.66 1.00
N ALA A 141 -5.41 -1.47 0.50
CA ALA A 141 -6.54 -0.66 0.90
C ALA A 141 -7.17 0.06 -0.29
N GLN A 142 -8.50 0.18 -0.27
CA GLN A 142 -9.28 0.84 -1.33
C GLN A 142 -9.94 2.12 -0.82
N TRP A 143 -10.12 3.06 -1.74
CA TRP A 143 -10.92 4.26 -1.55
C TRP A 143 -11.64 4.64 -2.84
N ARG A 144 -12.90 5.07 -2.72
CA ARG A 144 -13.69 5.61 -3.83
C ARG A 144 -14.01 7.07 -3.55
N GLU A 145 -13.77 7.91 -4.54
CA GLU A 145 -14.08 9.33 -4.47
C GLU A 145 -14.30 9.89 -5.88
N ASN A 146 -15.27 10.79 -6.02
CA ASN A 146 -15.52 11.54 -7.26
C ASN A 146 -15.59 10.67 -8.54
N GLY A 147 -16.20 9.48 -8.45
CA GLY A 147 -16.36 8.61 -9.62
C GLY A 147 -15.10 7.79 -9.97
N ALA A 148 -14.08 7.80 -9.15
CA ALA A 148 -12.86 7.02 -9.33
C ALA A 148 -12.51 6.17 -8.11
N LEU A 149 -11.85 5.05 -8.38
CA LEU A 149 -11.25 4.15 -7.39
C LEU A 149 -9.76 4.44 -7.27
N LEU A 150 -9.26 4.36 -6.06
CA LEU A 150 -7.86 4.13 -5.74
C LEU A 150 -7.76 2.84 -4.93
N GLN A 151 -6.95 1.88 -5.38
CA GLN A 151 -6.43 0.81 -4.55
C GLN A 151 -4.92 0.90 -4.54
N HIS A 152 -4.32 0.93 -3.37
CA HIS A 152 -2.87 0.83 -3.24
C HIS A 152 -2.49 -0.14 -2.11
N GLY A 153 -1.25 -0.59 -2.12
CA GLY A 153 -0.74 -1.51 -1.13
C GLY A 153 0.75 -1.67 -1.17
N SER A 154 1.28 -2.30 -0.13
CA SER A 154 2.69 -2.58 0.04
C SER A 154 2.97 -4.06 -0.17
N ILE A 155 3.94 -4.39 -1.01
CA ILE A 155 4.54 -5.70 -1.19
C ILE A 155 5.83 -5.70 -0.38
N LEU A 156 5.91 -6.45 0.70
CA LEU A 156 7.08 -6.41 1.58
C LEU A 156 8.30 -7.09 0.93
N VAL A 157 9.39 -6.33 0.80
CA VAL A 157 10.68 -6.86 0.34
C VAL A 157 11.44 -7.44 1.52
N ASP A 158 11.46 -6.74 2.66
CA ASP A 158 12.04 -7.22 3.91
C ASP A 158 11.20 -6.74 5.09
N ASP A 159 11.43 -7.29 6.31
CA ASP A 159 10.62 -6.94 7.47
C ASP A 159 11.21 -5.75 8.23
N ASP A 160 10.48 -4.65 8.22
CA ASP A 160 10.62 -3.53 9.13
C ASP A 160 9.31 -3.18 9.85
N GLN A 161 8.21 -3.87 9.48
CA GLN A 161 6.89 -3.66 10.07
C GLN A 161 6.83 -4.05 11.55
N SER A 162 7.62 -5.04 11.96
CA SER A 162 7.76 -5.45 13.36
C SER A 162 8.33 -4.35 14.27
N SER A 163 8.97 -3.32 13.71
CA SER A 163 9.46 -2.15 14.45
C SER A 163 8.37 -1.11 14.78
N LEU A 164 7.22 -1.15 14.12
CA LEU A 164 6.13 -0.16 14.32
C LEU A 164 5.69 0.02 15.78
N PRO A 165 5.56 -1.03 16.61
CA PRO A 165 5.20 -0.87 18.02
C PRO A 165 6.16 0.00 18.83
N LEU A 166 7.42 0.11 18.42
CA LEU A 166 8.43 0.95 19.08
C LEU A 166 8.06 2.44 19.05
N PHE A 167 7.29 2.85 18.05
CA PHE A 167 6.85 4.23 17.87
C PHE A 167 5.54 4.56 18.61
N ALA A 168 4.92 3.59 19.27
CA ALA A 168 3.71 3.84 20.06
C ALA A 168 4.04 4.68 21.31
N ALA A 169 3.16 5.65 21.63
CA ALA A 169 3.30 6.51 22.81
C ALA A 169 3.18 5.72 24.14
N SER A 170 2.41 4.62 24.13
CA SER A 170 2.23 3.73 25.30
C SER A 170 3.41 2.81 25.60
N GLY A 171 4.51 2.92 24.83
CA GLY A 171 5.68 2.07 25.01
C GLY A 171 5.38 0.62 24.60
N GLY A 172 5.07 0.38 23.33
CA GLY A 172 4.92 -0.98 22.80
C GLY A 172 6.25 -1.72 22.82
N THR A 173 6.24 -2.98 23.23
CA THR A 173 7.36 -3.91 23.04
C THR A 173 7.18 -4.61 21.70
N ALA A 174 8.29 -4.91 21.02
CA ALA A 174 8.29 -5.70 19.78
C ALA A 174 7.92 -7.18 20.01
N GLU A 175 7.48 -7.53 21.23
CA GLU A 175 7.18 -8.90 21.61
C GLU A 175 5.95 -9.43 20.89
N SER A 176 6.15 -10.52 20.17
CA SER A 176 5.13 -11.45 19.66
C SER A 176 4.21 -10.98 18.53
N VAL A 177 4.59 -10.02 17.71
CA VAL A 177 3.89 -9.86 16.43
C VAL A 177 4.41 -10.93 15.48
N PRO A 178 3.54 -11.77 14.88
CA PRO A 178 3.99 -12.71 13.86
C PRO A 178 4.73 -11.97 12.75
N SER A 179 5.91 -12.45 12.37
CA SER A 179 6.66 -11.86 11.27
C SER A 179 5.86 -11.99 9.97
N PRO A 180 5.73 -10.93 9.17
CA PRO A 180 5.09 -11.02 7.87
C PRO A 180 5.93 -11.85 6.90
N ALA A 181 5.33 -12.32 5.81
CA ALA A 181 6.09 -12.83 4.68
C ALA A 181 6.80 -11.69 3.97
N THR A 182 8.01 -11.95 3.46
CA THR A 182 8.78 -10.99 2.67
C THR A 182 9.34 -11.63 1.43
N LEU A 183 9.55 -10.85 0.37
CA LEU A 183 10.18 -11.36 -0.86
C LEU A 183 11.59 -11.87 -0.58
N HIS A 184 12.34 -11.20 0.29
CA HIS A 184 13.68 -11.64 0.69
C HIS A 184 13.66 -13.04 1.30
N ALA A 185 12.78 -13.30 2.26
CA ALA A 185 12.68 -14.62 2.91
C ALA A 185 12.16 -15.72 1.96
N LEU A 186 11.33 -15.37 0.96
CA LEU A 186 10.76 -16.32 0.03
C LEU A 186 11.70 -16.67 -1.13
N LEU A 187 12.49 -15.69 -1.61
CA LEU A 187 13.37 -15.80 -2.77
C LEU A 187 14.85 -16.03 -2.40
N GLY A 188 15.23 -15.82 -1.14
CA GLY A 188 16.64 -15.79 -0.71
C GLY A 188 17.42 -14.55 -1.19
N ARG A 189 16.73 -13.55 -1.75
CA ARG A 189 17.27 -12.26 -2.19
C ARG A 189 16.19 -11.19 -2.14
N ALA A 190 16.59 -9.93 -2.04
CA ALA A 190 15.70 -8.78 -2.12
C ALA A 190 15.62 -8.30 -3.58
N PRO A 191 14.49 -8.46 -4.29
CA PRO A 191 14.32 -7.86 -5.61
C PRO A 191 14.25 -6.33 -5.47
N ASP A 192 14.73 -5.61 -6.48
CA ASP A 192 14.55 -4.16 -6.55
C ASP A 192 13.16 -3.78 -7.08
N ALA A 193 12.83 -2.48 -7.02
CA ALA A 193 11.52 -1.99 -7.45
C ALA A 193 11.27 -2.18 -8.94
N ASP A 194 12.32 -2.08 -9.77
CA ASP A 194 12.20 -2.20 -11.22
C ASP A 194 11.91 -3.65 -11.63
N GLU A 195 12.52 -4.63 -10.95
CA GLU A 195 12.25 -6.05 -11.15
C GLU A 195 10.79 -6.39 -10.78
N VAL A 196 10.32 -5.87 -9.64
CA VAL A 196 8.91 -6.05 -9.23
C VAL A 196 7.98 -5.36 -10.22
N ALA A 197 8.29 -4.13 -10.65
CA ALA A 197 7.51 -3.38 -11.62
C ALA A 197 7.38 -4.13 -12.96
N ALA A 198 8.50 -4.64 -13.49
CA ALA A 198 8.50 -5.39 -14.74
C ALA A 198 7.57 -6.62 -14.68
N ALA A 199 7.62 -7.39 -13.58
CA ALA A 199 6.76 -8.55 -13.38
C ALA A 199 5.27 -8.15 -13.27
N MET A 200 4.96 -7.04 -12.59
CA MET A 200 3.59 -6.55 -12.45
C MET A 200 3.03 -6.00 -13.76
N PHE A 201 3.80 -5.20 -14.52
CA PHE A 201 3.35 -4.66 -15.81
C PHE A 201 3.14 -5.76 -16.86
N ASP A 202 3.97 -6.80 -16.84
CA ASP A 202 3.75 -7.97 -17.69
C ASP A 202 2.47 -8.74 -17.28
N ALA A 203 2.14 -8.82 -15.99
CA ALA A 203 0.87 -9.37 -15.52
C ALA A 203 -0.33 -8.51 -15.95
N VAL A 204 -0.21 -7.17 -15.92
CA VAL A 204 -1.24 -6.24 -16.43
C VAL A 204 -1.49 -6.50 -17.91
N ARG A 205 -0.44 -6.57 -18.74
CA ARG A 205 -0.59 -6.85 -20.17
C ARG A 205 -1.20 -8.21 -20.45
N THR A 206 -0.94 -9.18 -19.60
CA THR A 206 -1.49 -10.55 -19.78
C THR A 206 -2.96 -10.64 -19.40
N LEU A 207 -3.40 -9.95 -18.34
CA LEU A 207 -4.72 -10.14 -17.75
C LEU A 207 -5.73 -9.05 -18.11
N GLU A 208 -5.25 -7.85 -18.42
CA GLU A 208 -6.10 -6.67 -18.53
C GLU A 208 -6.03 -6.01 -19.90
N ASP A 209 -4.86 -5.61 -20.35
CA ASP A 209 -4.69 -4.87 -21.61
C ASP A 209 -3.30 -5.18 -22.21
N ALA A 210 -3.31 -5.97 -23.30
CA ALA A 210 -2.08 -6.35 -24.01
C ALA A 210 -1.36 -5.13 -24.63
N ASP A 211 -2.11 -4.07 -24.92
CA ASP A 211 -1.61 -2.85 -25.55
C ASP A 211 -1.32 -1.74 -24.53
N ALA A 212 -1.34 -2.06 -23.21
CA ALA A 212 -1.05 -1.10 -22.17
C ALA A 212 0.32 -0.43 -22.39
N THR A 213 0.31 0.88 -22.39
CA THR A 213 1.50 1.73 -22.60
C THR A 213 1.94 2.41 -21.32
N GLU A 214 3.18 2.85 -21.28
CA GLU A 214 3.70 3.62 -20.17
C GLU A 214 3.11 5.03 -20.18
N LEU A 215 2.69 5.51 -19.00
CA LEU A 215 2.31 6.89 -18.75
C LEU A 215 3.56 7.65 -18.28
N ALA A 216 3.94 8.68 -19.01
CA ALA A 216 5.10 9.48 -18.66
C ALA A 216 4.89 10.22 -17.32
N GLU A 217 5.89 10.21 -16.45
CA GLU A 217 5.80 10.86 -15.13
C GLU A 217 5.52 12.37 -15.25
N ASP A 218 6.02 13.03 -16.29
CA ASP A 218 5.78 14.45 -16.54
C ASP A 218 4.30 14.78 -16.81
N ASP A 219 3.52 13.80 -17.30
CA ASP A 219 2.07 13.95 -17.52
C ASP A 219 1.26 14.00 -16.21
N VAL A 220 1.86 13.61 -15.10
CA VAL A 220 1.22 13.54 -13.78
C VAL A 220 1.85 14.50 -12.77
N ARG A 221 3.11 14.89 -13.00
CA ARG A 221 3.92 15.65 -12.04
C ARG A 221 3.29 16.96 -11.61
N GLY A 222 2.73 17.73 -12.56
CA GLY A 222 2.08 19.02 -12.27
C GLY A 222 0.92 18.83 -11.29
N ASP A 223 0.00 17.95 -11.63
CA ASP A 223 -1.17 17.62 -10.82
C ASP A 223 -0.81 17.03 -9.46
N ALA A 224 0.26 16.25 -9.39
CA ALA A 224 0.75 15.69 -8.14
C ALA A 224 1.32 16.77 -7.22
N LEU A 225 2.11 17.73 -7.77
CA LEU A 225 2.69 18.83 -7.00
C LEU A 225 1.61 19.74 -6.39
N GLU A 226 0.52 20.00 -7.11
CA GLU A 226 -0.62 20.79 -6.60
C GLU A 226 -1.28 20.14 -5.38
N ARG A 227 -1.18 18.81 -5.23
CA ARG A 227 -1.78 18.04 -4.12
C ARG A 227 -0.86 17.83 -2.94
N VAL A 228 0.43 18.11 -3.07
CA VAL A 228 1.41 17.96 -1.98
C VAL A 228 0.99 18.69 -0.71
N PRO A 229 0.50 19.96 -0.75
CA PRO A 229 0.08 20.67 0.46
C PRO A 229 -0.95 19.92 1.30
N ASN A 230 -1.87 19.17 0.67
CA ASN A 230 -2.89 18.40 1.39
C ASN A 230 -2.31 17.28 2.25
N PHE A 231 -1.13 16.77 1.88
CA PHE A 231 -0.44 15.69 2.59
C PHE A 231 0.63 16.20 3.57
N LEU A 232 0.96 17.49 3.48
CA LEU A 232 1.80 18.20 4.46
C LEU A 232 0.96 18.83 5.59
N ASP A 233 -0.35 18.83 5.46
CA ASP A 233 -1.27 19.39 6.46
C ASP A 233 -1.24 18.54 7.74
N GLU A 234 -0.82 19.18 8.85
CA GLU A 234 -0.73 18.55 10.16
C GLU A 234 -2.12 18.20 10.72
N ASP A 235 -3.16 19.01 10.48
CA ASP A 235 -4.53 18.75 10.93
C ASP A 235 -5.09 17.51 10.24
N TRP A 236 -4.74 17.31 8.97
CA TRP A 236 -5.07 16.07 8.26
C TRP A 236 -4.28 14.88 8.84
N THR A 237 -2.98 15.02 9.03
CA THR A 237 -2.08 13.94 9.45
C THR A 237 -2.37 13.48 10.86
N TRP A 238 -2.59 14.40 11.81
CA TRP A 238 -2.74 14.10 13.24
C TRP A 238 -4.18 14.06 13.73
N ARG A 239 -5.15 14.07 12.87
CA ARG A 239 -6.56 14.01 13.28
C ARG A 239 -6.86 12.81 14.17
N ARG A 240 -7.86 12.98 15.06
CA ARG A 240 -8.33 11.99 16.04
C ARG A 240 -9.28 10.97 15.42
#